data_7eabe9a6c613a1ad109a52dc79370ef6
#
_entry.id   7eabe9a6c613a1ad109a52dc79370ef6
#
_cell.length_a   1.000
_cell.length_b   1.000
_cell.length_c   1.000
_cell.angle_alpha   90.00
_cell.angle_beta   90.00
_cell.angle_gamma   90.00
#
_symmetry.space_group_name_H-M   'P 1'
#
loop_
_entity.id
_entity.type
_entity.pdbx_description
1 polymer ?
#
loop_
_entity_poly.entity_id
_entity_poly.type
_entity_poly.pdbx_seq_one_letter_code
_entity_poly.pdbx_strand_id
1 'polypeptide(L)'
;QKHHITVTVTDHKKGPQKNLTVIVKGDLEQSYRDKTDQKGQVTVPEIAQTERHGIYIEGYPDGSFGPERGMTRAEAATIFARLLAEKNGDNISTVARTKFDDIPAHAWYSGYVKYLNNHGVAYGKTKTTFAPDEAITRAEYTALAVRFFEVYGDGSAEIMEKYKSFDDVSEGDWAASYIQAAAKYGWVNGYEDGSFHPSRQITRAEVV
;
A
#
# COMPACT_ATOMS: atom_id res chain seq x y z
N GLN A 1 13.53 22.46 14.45
CA GLN A 1 12.62 23.60 14.13
C GLN A 1 11.20 23.11 14.30
N LYS A 2 10.40 23.81 15.11
CA LYS A 2 8.98 23.49 15.28
C LYS A 2 8.22 23.99 14.05
N HIS A 3 7.56 23.07 13.34
CA HIS A 3 6.75 23.42 12.20
C HIS A 3 5.28 23.49 12.62
N HIS A 4 4.62 24.60 12.34
CA HIS A 4 3.19 24.78 12.55
C HIS A 4 2.49 24.78 11.20
N ILE A 5 1.33 24.13 11.15
CA ILE A 5 0.45 24.19 9.98
C ILE A 5 -0.64 25.21 10.29
N THR A 6 -0.76 26.24 9.46
CA THR A 6 -1.86 27.19 9.53
C THR A 6 -2.88 26.86 8.44
N VAL A 7 -4.10 26.54 8.85
CA VAL A 7 -5.21 26.31 7.94
C VAL A 7 -6.05 27.58 7.88
N THR A 8 -6.27 28.12 6.68
CA THR A 8 -7.13 29.27 6.46
C THR A 8 -8.43 28.84 5.79
N VAL A 9 -9.55 29.17 6.39
CA VAL A 9 -10.88 28.85 5.87
C VAL A 9 -11.51 30.12 5.32
N THR A 10 -11.89 30.12 4.03
CA THR A 10 -12.54 31.24 3.37
C THR A 10 -13.87 30.76 2.75
N ASP A 11 -14.80 31.68 2.58
CA ASP A 11 -16.01 31.41 1.78
C ASP A 11 -15.74 31.54 0.26
N HIS A 12 -16.78 31.32 -0.55
CA HIS A 12 -16.69 31.41 -2.01
C HIS A 12 -16.34 32.83 -2.54
N LYS A 13 -16.48 33.87 -1.69
CA LYS A 13 -16.07 35.25 -1.97
C LYS A 13 -14.68 35.57 -1.42
N LYS A 14 -13.94 34.55 -0.97
CA LYS A 14 -12.63 34.68 -0.36
C LYS A 14 -12.59 35.47 0.97
N GLY A 15 -13.73 35.61 1.62
CA GLY A 15 -13.80 36.19 2.95
C GLY A 15 -13.41 35.20 4.06
N PRO A 16 -12.69 35.67 5.11
CA PRO A 16 -12.28 34.79 6.22
C PRO A 16 -13.51 34.32 7.01
N GLN A 17 -13.58 33.02 7.28
CA GLN A 17 -14.63 32.39 8.07
C GLN A 17 -14.18 32.19 9.51
N LYS A 18 -14.70 33.01 10.43
CA LYS A 18 -14.41 32.95 11.86
C LYS A 18 -15.32 31.94 12.58
N ASN A 19 -14.82 31.42 13.69
CA ASN A 19 -15.60 30.58 14.62
C ASN A 19 -16.11 29.25 14.03
N LEU A 20 -15.54 28.81 12.90
CA LEU A 20 -15.80 27.48 12.35
C LEU A 20 -14.95 26.43 13.03
N THR A 21 -15.58 25.31 13.34
CA THR A 21 -14.83 24.17 13.86
C THR A 21 -14.08 23.50 12.72
N VAL A 22 -12.76 23.47 12.81
CA VAL A 22 -11.87 22.73 11.90
C VAL A 22 -11.41 21.47 12.61
N ILE A 23 -11.55 20.34 11.95
CA ILE A 23 -11.05 19.06 12.43
C ILE A 23 -9.96 18.62 11.46
N VAL A 24 -8.73 18.55 11.95
CA VAL A 24 -7.61 17.98 11.19
C VAL A 24 -7.42 16.56 11.71
N LYS A 25 -7.57 15.59 10.83
CA LYS A 25 -7.34 14.17 11.14
C LYS A 25 -5.97 13.78 10.62
N GLY A 26 -5.14 13.23 11.49
CA GLY A 26 -3.89 12.57 11.11
C GLY A 26 -4.13 11.05 10.96
N ASP A 27 -3.18 10.36 10.38
CA ASP A 27 -3.26 8.93 10.04
C ASP A 27 -3.23 7.98 11.26
N LEU A 28 -2.92 8.49 12.47
CA LEU A 28 -2.80 7.71 13.71
C LEU A 28 -3.84 8.16 14.74
N GLU A 29 -5.14 8.07 14.43
CA GLU A 29 -6.24 8.39 15.37
C GLU A 29 -6.15 9.76 16.09
N GLN A 30 -5.13 10.54 15.84
CA GLN A 30 -4.95 11.87 16.39
C GLN A 30 -5.80 12.86 15.59
N SER A 31 -6.82 13.38 16.21
CA SER A 31 -7.59 14.48 15.64
C SER A 31 -7.32 15.76 16.43
N TYR A 32 -6.98 16.82 15.74
CA TYR A 32 -6.95 18.17 16.30
C TYR A 32 -8.27 18.87 15.95
N ARG A 33 -8.90 19.48 16.95
CA ARG A 33 -10.15 20.21 16.78
C ARG A 33 -10.00 21.58 17.42
N ASP A 34 -10.19 22.63 16.62
CA ASP A 34 -10.23 23.99 17.12
C ASP A 34 -11.13 24.85 16.24
N LYS A 35 -11.38 26.09 16.67
CA LYS A 35 -12.19 27.06 15.94
C LYS A 35 -11.31 28.08 15.26
N THR A 36 -11.70 28.48 14.05
CA THR A 36 -11.03 29.56 13.34
C THR A 36 -11.15 30.89 14.10
N ASP A 37 -10.07 31.64 14.10
CA ASP A 37 -9.99 33.00 14.66
C ASP A 37 -10.73 34.03 13.78
N GLN A 38 -10.56 35.31 14.10
CA GLN A 38 -11.18 36.40 13.34
C GLN A 38 -10.66 36.53 11.90
N LYS A 39 -9.49 35.94 11.60
CA LYS A 39 -8.89 35.89 10.26
C LYS A 39 -9.25 34.62 9.52
N GLY A 40 -10.15 33.78 10.07
CA GLY A 40 -10.48 32.49 9.51
C GLY A 40 -9.35 31.45 9.64
N GLN A 41 -8.41 31.64 10.54
CA GLN A 41 -7.24 30.79 10.69
C GLN A 41 -7.34 29.90 11.92
N VAL A 42 -6.88 28.69 11.81
CA VAL A 42 -6.57 27.79 12.92
C VAL A 42 -5.12 27.35 12.82
N THR A 43 -4.41 27.46 13.92
CA THR A 43 -3.02 26.98 13.99
C THR A 43 -3.03 25.63 14.65
N VAL A 44 -2.65 24.61 13.90
CA VAL A 44 -2.48 23.26 14.42
C VAL A 44 -1.12 23.23 15.13
N PRO A 45 -1.06 23.02 16.46
CA PRO A 45 0.20 22.80 17.14
C PRO A 45 0.88 21.58 16.57
N GLU A 46 2.20 21.52 16.68
CA GLU A 46 3.01 20.42 16.21
C GLU A 46 2.37 19.08 16.60
N ILE A 47 1.66 18.47 15.66
CA ILE A 47 1.39 17.05 15.71
C ILE A 47 2.78 16.45 15.57
N ALA A 48 3.21 15.68 16.57
CA ALA A 48 4.50 14.98 16.53
C ALA A 48 4.71 14.49 15.10
N GLN A 49 5.87 14.77 14.52
CA GLN A 49 6.15 14.38 13.13
C GLN A 49 5.74 12.93 12.99
N THR A 50 4.52 12.72 12.47
CA THR A 50 4.21 11.47 11.85
C THR A 50 5.27 11.33 10.78
N GLU A 51 6.08 10.32 10.90
CA GLU A 51 7.10 9.97 9.93
C GLU A 51 6.51 10.24 8.56
N ARG A 52 7.22 11.00 7.73
CA ARG A 52 6.79 11.22 6.36
C ARG A 52 6.80 9.86 5.70
N HIS A 53 5.65 9.19 5.69
CA HIS A 53 5.52 7.99 4.90
C HIS A 53 5.82 8.37 3.45
N GLY A 54 6.80 7.71 2.86
CA GLY A 54 7.20 7.94 1.48
C GLY A 54 6.02 7.76 0.53
N ILE A 55 6.09 8.30 -0.66
CA ILE A 55 5.11 8.01 -1.72
C ILE A 55 5.34 6.57 -2.17
N TYR A 56 4.43 5.66 -1.79
CA TYR A 56 4.52 4.25 -2.16
C TYR A 56 3.95 3.97 -3.54
N ILE A 57 2.91 4.70 -3.92
CA ILE A 57 2.27 4.62 -5.25
C ILE A 57 2.36 5.97 -5.91
N GLU A 58 3.03 6.02 -7.06
CA GLU A 58 3.15 7.23 -7.89
C GLU A 58 2.11 7.21 -9.00
N GLY A 59 1.63 8.39 -9.40
CA GLY A 59 0.87 8.57 -10.64
C GLY A 59 1.75 8.37 -11.88
N TYR A 60 1.13 8.42 -13.04
CA TYR A 60 1.83 8.33 -14.32
C TYR A 60 2.40 9.70 -14.74
N PRO A 61 3.39 9.72 -15.67
CA PRO A 61 3.99 10.97 -16.13
C PRO A 61 3.01 11.96 -16.79
N ASP A 62 1.85 11.47 -17.25
CA ASP A 62 0.77 12.29 -17.81
C ASP A 62 -0.11 12.96 -16.73
N GLY A 63 0.22 12.78 -15.46
CA GLY A 63 -0.50 13.31 -14.31
C GLY A 63 -1.72 12.48 -13.89
N SER A 64 -2.01 11.35 -14.56
CA SER A 64 -3.11 10.46 -14.19
C SER A 64 -2.71 9.50 -13.07
N PHE A 65 -3.69 9.04 -12.29
CA PHE A 65 -3.51 7.93 -11.34
C PHE A 65 -3.89 6.58 -11.94
N GLY A 66 -4.85 6.55 -12.87
CA GLY A 66 -5.34 5.35 -13.52
C GLY A 66 -5.97 4.32 -12.57
N PRO A 67 -7.00 4.67 -11.78
CA PRO A 67 -7.54 3.80 -10.72
C PRO A 67 -8.02 2.43 -11.23
N GLU A 68 -8.63 2.40 -12.41
CA GLU A 68 -9.14 1.18 -13.05
C GLU A 68 -8.07 0.37 -13.80
N ARG A 69 -6.86 0.90 -13.88
CA ARG A 69 -5.77 0.20 -14.56
C ARG A 69 -5.27 -0.95 -13.72
N GLY A 70 -5.07 -2.11 -14.36
CA GLY A 70 -4.41 -3.25 -13.74
C GLY A 70 -3.00 -2.90 -13.28
N MET A 71 -2.62 -3.37 -12.10
CA MET A 71 -1.27 -3.20 -11.57
C MET A 71 -0.35 -4.29 -12.11
N THR A 72 0.86 -3.92 -12.51
CA THR A 72 1.87 -4.91 -12.89
C THR A 72 2.54 -5.54 -11.67
N ARG A 73 3.15 -6.70 -11.86
CA ARG A 73 3.91 -7.39 -10.80
C ARG A 73 5.10 -6.56 -10.32
N ALA A 74 5.75 -5.81 -11.22
CA ALA A 74 6.83 -4.90 -10.85
C ALA A 74 6.35 -3.71 -10.03
N GLU A 75 5.20 -3.12 -10.38
CA GLU A 75 4.59 -2.04 -9.62
C GLU A 75 4.22 -2.50 -8.20
N ALA A 76 3.57 -3.65 -8.07
CA ALA A 76 3.24 -4.23 -6.76
C ALA A 76 4.48 -4.49 -5.91
N ALA A 77 5.52 -5.11 -6.49
CA ALA A 77 6.77 -5.34 -5.79
C ALA A 77 7.44 -4.04 -5.32
N THR A 78 7.36 -2.98 -6.12
CA THR A 78 7.95 -1.68 -5.76
C THR A 78 7.29 -1.07 -4.53
N ILE A 79 5.96 -1.17 -4.40
CA ILE A 79 5.22 -0.66 -3.23
C ILE A 79 5.74 -1.33 -1.96
N PHE A 80 5.72 -2.65 -1.90
CA PHE A 80 6.14 -3.39 -0.72
C PHE A 80 7.64 -3.26 -0.43
N ALA A 81 8.48 -3.12 -1.46
CA ALA A 81 9.90 -2.88 -1.28
C ALA A 81 10.17 -1.52 -0.62
N ARG A 82 9.48 -0.47 -1.05
CA ARG A 82 9.59 0.87 -0.45
C ARG A 82 9.16 0.86 1.01
N LEU A 83 8.02 0.23 1.31
CA LEU A 83 7.52 0.08 2.69
C LEU A 83 8.52 -0.65 3.58
N LEU A 84 9.06 -1.78 3.13
CA LEU A 84 10.01 -2.57 3.91
C LEU A 84 11.33 -1.84 4.11
N ALA A 85 11.83 -1.17 3.06
CA ALA A 85 13.07 -0.41 3.13
C ALA A 85 12.95 0.78 4.08
N GLU A 86 11.81 1.50 4.05
CA GLU A 86 11.56 2.60 4.98
C GLU A 86 11.58 2.11 6.43
N LYS A 87 10.88 1.03 6.73
CA LYS A 87 10.89 0.41 8.07
C LYS A 87 12.29 0.05 8.54
N ASN A 88 13.09 -0.54 7.66
CA ASN A 88 14.43 -1.02 8.00
C ASN A 88 15.49 0.09 7.97
N GLY A 89 15.16 1.29 7.45
CA GLY A 89 16.14 2.36 7.19
C GLY A 89 17.09 2.02 6.03
N ASP A 90 16.68 1.13 5.13
CA ASP A 90 17.50 0.68 4.01
C ASP A 90 17.41 1.60 2.81
N ASN A 91 18.50 1.68 2.04
CA ASN A 91 18.54 2.38 0.76
C ASN A 91 18.60 1.35 -0.38
N ILE A 92 17.57 1.33 -1.23
CA ILE A 92 17.49 0.40 -2.35
C ILE A 92 18.20 1.00 -3.56
N SER A 93 19.23 0.30 -4.05
CA SER A 93 19.85 0.65 -5.35
C SER A 93 18.86 0.35 -6.47
N THR A 94 18.63 1.34 -7.35
CA THR A 94 17.75 1.19 -8.52
C THR A 94 18.36 0.33 -9.64
N VAL A 95 19.65 0.03 -9.56
CA VAL A 95 20.35 -0.84 -10.51
C VAL A 95 20.81 -2.10 -9.81
N ALA A 96 20.24 -3.22 -10.16
CA ALA A 96 20.59 -4.48 -9.54
C ALA A 96 20.46 -5.68 -10.50
N ARG A 97 21.41 -6.59 -10.44
CA ARG A 97 21.26 -7.92 -11.05
C ARG A 97 20.44 -8.80 -10.12
N THR A 98 19.42 -9.43 -10.67
CA THR A 98 18.57 -10.39 -9.99
C THR A 98 18.92 -11.83 -10.44
N LYS A 99 18.29 -12.82 -9.82
CA LYS A 99 18.32 -14.21 -10.32
C LYS A 99 17.33 -14.45 -11.47
N PHE A 100 16.52 -13.46 -11.81
CA PHE A 100 15.48 -13.58 -12.83
C PHE A 100 16.04 -13.12 -14.18
N ASP A 101 15.95 -13.99 -15.19
CA ASP A 101 16.50 -13.76 -16.53
C ASP A 101 15.73 -12.66 -17.30
N ASP A 102 14.46 -12.46 -16.94
CA ASP A 102 13.56 -11.49 -17.55
C ASP A 102 13.60 -10.10 -16.88
N ILE A 103 14.54 -9.86 -15.96
CA ILE A 103 14.74 -8.55 -15.34
C ILE A 103 16.07 -7.94 -15.78
N PRO A 104 16.06 -6.95 -16.70
CA PRO A 104 17.27 -6.20 -17.04
C PRO A 104 17.83 -5.48 -15.80
N ALA A 105 19.15 -5.50 -15.63
CA ALA A 105 19.81 -4.92 -14.45
C ALA A 105 19.53 -3.41 -14.27
N HIS A 106 19.25 -2.70 -15.37
CA HIS A 106 18.93 -1.26 -15.38
C HIS A 106 17.43 -0.96 -15.44
N ALA A 107 16.56 -1.97 -15.37
CA ALA A 107 15.13 -1.73 -15.25
C ALA A 107 14.84 -0.99 -13.95
N TRP A 108 13.94 -0.03 -13.98
CA TRP A 108 13.61 0.83 -12.83
C TRP A 108 13.18 0.04 -11.59
N TYR A 109 12.62 -1.14 -11.79
CA TYR A 109 12.15 -2.04 -10.74
C TYR A 109 13.19 -3.09 -10.29
N SER A 110 14.33 -3.20 -10.94
CA SER A 110 15.28 -4.31 -10.69
C SER A 110 15.77 -4.37 -9.26
N GLY A 111 16.09 -3.22 -8.66
CA GLY A 111 16.51 -3.12 -7.27
C GLY A 111 15.42 -3.49 -6.29
N TYR A 112 14.20 -3.06 -6.54
CA TYR A 112 13.03 -3.34 -5.69
C TYR A 112 12.69 -4.83 -5.69
N VAL A 113 12.64 -5.46 -6.86
CA VAL A 113 12.39 -6.90 -6.97
C VAL A 113 13.48 -7.71 -6.29
N LYS A 114 14.76 -7.34 -6.47
CA LYS A 114 15.88 -7.98 -5.78
C LYS A 114 15.74 -7.86 -4.27
N TYR A 115 15.43 -6.67 -3.78
CA TYR A 115 15.28 -6.39 -2.36
C TYR A 115 14.22 -7.28 -1.74
N LEU A 116 13.01 -7.32 -2.29
CA LEU A 116 11.93 -8.17 -1.79
C LEU A 116 12.23 -9.68 -1.93
N ASN A 117 12.90 -10.08 -3.01
CA ASN A 117 13.27 -11.48 -3.17
C ASN A 117 14.26 -11.92 -2.11
N ASN A 118 15.25 -11.09 -1.75
CA ASN A 118 16.20 -11.36 -0.69
C ASN A 118 15.54 -11.45 0.70
N HIS A 119 14.43 -10.74 0.91
CA HIS A 119 13.65 -10.80 2.15
C HIS A 119 12.57 -11.88 2.15
N GLY A 120 12.48 -12.72 1.10
CA GLY A 120 11.49 -13.80 1.03
C GLY A 120 10.05 -13.33 0.77
N VAL A 121 9.84 -12.08 0.36
CA VAL A 121 8.50 -11.51 0.10
C VAL A 121 8.06 -11.76 -1.33
N ALA A 122 8.92 -11.44 -2.31
CA ALA A 122 8.59 -11.60 -3.73
C ALA A 122 9.26 -12.83 -4.34
N TYR A 123 8.44 -13.68 -4.99
CA TYR A 123 8.89 -14.84 -5.72
C TYR A 123 8.56 -14.71 -7.21
N GLY A 124 9.35 -15.40 -8.05
CA GLY A 124 9.08 -15.51 -9.48
C GLY A 124 7.90 -16.46 -9.75
N LYS A 125 7.39 -16.43 -10.98
CA LYS A 125 6.48 -17.45 -11.52
C LYS A 125 7.19 -18.78 -11.70
N THR A 126 8.49 -18.70 -11.99
CA THR A 126 9.40 -19.85 -12.01
C THR A 126 10.65 -19.52 -11.19
N LYS A 127 11.64 -20.43 -11.20
CA LYS A 127 12.93 -20.18 -10.52
C LYS A 127 13.68 -19.00 -11.11
N THR A 128 13.53 -18.75 -12.41
CA THR A 128 14.28 -17.74 -13.18
C THR A 128 13.42 -16.70 -13.89
N THR A 129 12.09 -16.75 -13.79
CA THR A 129 11.17 -15.81 -14.42
C THR A 129 10.34 -15.09 -13.37
N PHE A 130 10.36 -13.77 -13.38
CA PHE A 130 9.54 -12.92 -12.50
C PHE A 130 8.25 -12.47 -13.15
N ALA A 131 8.27 -12.21 -14.47
CA ALA A 131 7.21 -11.62 -15.27
C ALA A 131 6.81 -10.20 -14.81
N PRO A 132 7.75 -9.22 -14.83
CA PRO A 132 7.57 -7.89 -14.24
C PRO A 132 6.41 -7.10 -14.85
N ASP A 133 6.20 -7.21 -16.16
CA ASP A 133 5.21 -6.44 -16.92
C ASP A 133 3.82 -7.10 -16.97
N GLU A 134 3.70 -8.33 -16.46
CA GLU A 134 2.39 -8.98 -16.37
C GLU A 134 1.54 -8.32 -15.29
N ALA A 135 0.24 -8.20 -15.56
CA ALA A 135 -0.72 -7.75 -14.56
C ALA A 135 -0.78 -8.77 -13.41
N ILE A 136 -0.67 -8.28 -12.18
CA ILE A 136 -0.72 -9.14 -10.99
C ILE A 136 -2.16 -9.58 -10.73
N THR A 137 -2.34 -10.87 -10.38
CA THR A 137 -3.65 -11.38 -10.00
C THR A 137 -3.96 -11.09 -8.52
N ARG A 138 -5.24 -11.16 -8.14
CA ARG A 138 -5.66 -11.01 -6.74
C ARG A 138 -4.96 -12.01 -5.82
N ALA A 139 -4.84 -13.28 -6.24
CA ALA A 139 -4.13 -14.30 -5.48
C ALA A 139 -2.65 -13.99 -5.31
N GLU A 140 -1.98 -13.54 -6.38
CA GLU A 140 -0.56 -13.18 -6.34
C GLU A 140 -0.31 -11.97 -5.44
N TYR A 141 -1.16 -10.94 -5.55
CA TYR A 141 -1.06 -9.76 -4.70
C TYR A 141 -1.31 -10.09 -3.22
N THR A 142 -2.34 -10.90 -2.95
CA THR A 142 -2.65 -11.37 -1.59
C THR A 142 -1.48 -12.15 -0.98
N ALA A 143 -0.88 -13.06 -1.75
CA ALA A 143 0.28 -13.79 -1.28
C ALA A 143 1.50 -12.88 -1.02
N LEU A 144 1.70 -11.85 -1.85
CA LEU A 144 2.74 -10.84 -1.66
C LEU A 144 2.50 -10.04 -0.38
N ALA A 145 1.26 -9.60 -0.13
CA ALA A 145 0.87 -8.85 1.05
C ALA A 145 1.04 -9.67 2.34
N VAL A 146 0.61 -10.94 2.36
CA VAL A 146 0.77 -11.80 3.54
C VAL A 146 2.23 -12.06 3.85
N ARG A 147 3.07 -12.40 2.87
CA ARG A 147 4.51 -12.59 3.06
C ARG A 147 5.20 -11.30 3.52
N PHE A 148 4.79 -10.17 2.96
CA PHE A 148 5.28 -8.87 3.43
C PHE A 148 4.95 -8.67 4.91
N PHE A 149 3.72 -8.94 5.30
CA PHE A 149 3.29 -8.78 6.68
C PHE A 149 4.06 -9.69 7.65
N GLU A 150 4.34 -10.95 7.25
CA GLU A 150 5.15 -11.88 8.04
C GLU A 150 6.58 -11.35 8.30
N VAL A 151 7.15 -10.60 7.35
CA VAL A 151 8.49 -9.99 7.47
C VAL A 151 8.43 -8.61 8.13
N TYR A 152 7.41 -7.82 7.82
CA TYR A 152 7.23 -6.46 8.30
C TYR A 152 6.65 -6.40 9.70
N GLY A 153 5.69 -7.26 10.01
CA GLY A 153 4.92 -7.24 11.25
C GLY A 153 5.72 -7.67 12.46
N ASP A 154 5.23 -7.28 13.62
CA ASP A 154 5.69 -7.74 14.93
C ASP A 154 4.88 -8.94 15.44
N GLY A 155 4.02 -9.52 14.58
CA GLY A 155 3.14 -10.63 14.93
C GLY A 155 1.88 -10.24 15.70
N SER A 156 1.59 -8.93 15.84
CA SER A 156 0.48 -8.41 16.65
C SER A 156 -0.86 -8.31 15.92
N ALA A 157 -0.99 -8.84 14.70
CA ALA A 157 -2.24 -8.76 13.96
C ALA A 157 -3.38 -9.50 14.69
N GLU A 158 -4.49 -8.80 14.90
CA GLU A 158 -5.71 -9.41 15.37
C GLU A 158 -6.24 -10.42 14.35
N ILE A 159 -6.42 -11.66 14.80
CA ILE A 159 -7.01 -12.72 13.99
C ILE A 159 -8.53 -12.69 14.21
N MET A 160 -9.30 -12.54 13.15
CA MET A 160 -10.76 -12.63 13.22
C MET A 160 -11.18 -14.05 13.62
N GLU A 161 -12.01 -14.19 14.67
CA GLU A 161 -12.55 -15.48 15.11
C GLU A 161 -13.40 -16.18 14.03
N LYS A 162 -14.06 -15.37 13.17
CA LYS A 162 -14.85 -15.87 12.05
C LYS A 162 -14.36 -15.21 10.77
N TYR A 163 -13.87 -16.01 9.84
CA TYR A 163 -13.52 -15.58 8.50
C TYR A 163 -14.28 -16.40 7.47
N LYS A 164 -14.45 -15.84 6.30
CA LYS A 164 -15.17 -16.46 5.19
C LYS A 164 -14.22 -17.33 4.38
N SER A 165 -14.61 -18.57 4.12
CA SER A 165 -14.02 -19.36 3.03
C SER A 165 -14.65 -18.94 1.70
N PHE A 166 -13.96 -19.14 0.61
CA PHE A 166 -14.40 -18.76 -0.73
C PHE A 166 -14.63 -20.00 -1.58
N ASP A 167 -15.77 -20.03 -2.30
CA ASP A 167 -16.22 -21.20 -3.04
C ASP A 167 -15.32 -21.57 -4.22
N ASP A 168 -14.56 -20.60 -4.74
CA ASP A 168 -13.62 -20.73 -5.86
C ASP A 168 -12.15 -20.87 -5.43
N VAL A 169 -11.89 -21.17 -4.14
CA VAL A 169 -10.55 -21.39 -3.60
C VAL A 169 -10.50 -22.77 -2.94
N SER A 170 -9.87 -23.71 -3.59
CA SER A 170 -9.70 -25.08 -3.09
C SER A 170 -8.47 -25.18 -2.17
N GLU A 171 -8.50 -26.08 -1.18
CA GLU A 171 -7.39 -26.28 -0.24
C GLU A 171 -6.05 -26.65 -0.93
N GLY A 172 -6.12 -27.27 -2.10
CA GLY A 172 -4.97 -27.63 -2.92
C GLY A 172 -4.39 -26.48 -3.76
N ASP A 173 -5.06 -25.34 -3.82
CA ASP A 173 -4.58 -24.19 -4.59
C ASP A 173 -3.34 -23.58 -3.91
N TRP A 174 -2.35 -23.23 -4.72
CA TRP A 174 -1.09 -22.67 -4.23
C TRP A 174 -1.27 -21.42 -3.35
N ALA A 175 -2.32 -20.64 -3.59
CA ALA A 175 -2.61 -19.41 -2.86
C ALA A 175 -3.60 -19.59 -1.70
N ALA A 176 -4.16 -20.79 -1.50
CA ALA A 176 -5.22 -21.02 -0.52
C ALA A 176 -4.85 -20.55 0.89
N SER A 177 -3.66 -20.93 1.36
CA SER A 177 -3.17 -20.54 2.69
C SER A 177 -3.02 -19.03 2.86
N TYR A 178 -2.55 -18.33 1.81
CA TYR A 178 -2.42 -16.88 1.82
C TYR A 178 -3.77 -16.17 1.82
N ILE A 179 -4.71 -16.64 0.99
CA ILE A 179 -6.07 -16.09 0.92
C ILE A 179 -6.78 -16.29 2.25
N GLN A 180 -6.66 -17.47 2.87
CA GLN A 180 -7.20 -17.74 4.19
C GLN A 180 -6.57 -16.85 5.28
N ALA A 181 -5.26 -16.65 5.25
CA ALA A 181 -4.58 -15.76 6.19
C ALA A 181 -5.08 -14.30 6.02
N ALA A 182 -5.15 -13.80 4.79
CA ALA A 182 -5.65 -12.45 4.52
C ALA A 182 -7.13 -12.28 4.93
N ALA A 183 -7.97 -13.31 4.76
CA ALA A 183 -9.35 -13.32 5.24
C ALA A 183 -9.43 -13.31 6.78
N LYS A 184 -8.56 -14.05 7.46
CA LYS A 184 -8.45 -14.04 8.94
C LYS A 184 -8.03 -12.67 9.48
N TYR A 185 -7.18 -11.95 8.76
CA TYR A 185 -6.79 -10.58 9.12
C TYR A 185 -7.82 -9.53 8.70
N GLY A 186 -8.92 -9.93 8.03
CA GLY A 186 -9.94 -9.01 7.55
C GLY A 186 -9.51 -8.13 6.36
N TRP A 187 -8.41 -8.48 5.69
CA TRP A 187 -7.90 -7.71 4.56
C TRP A 187 -8.65 -7.98 3.26
N VAL A 188 -9.29 -9.15 3.17
CA VAL A 188 -10.06 -9.54 1.99
C VAL A 188 -11.43 -10.09 2.40
N ASN A 189 -12.47 -9.64 1.72
CA ASN A 189 -13.85 -10.01 2.01
C ASN A 189 -14.50 -10.86 0.90
N GLY A 190 -13.88 -10.98 -0.27
CA GLY A 190 -14.48 -11.61 -1.46
C GLY A 190 -15.67 -10.84 -2.01
N TYR A 191 -16.45 -11.52 -2.84
CA TYR A 191 -17.61 -10.96 -3.52
C TYR A 191 -18.92 -11.47 -2.91
N GLU A 192 -20.04 -10.83 -3.27
CA GLU A 192 -21.37 -11.20 -2.76
C GLU A 192 -21.78 -12.62 -3.14
N ASP A 193 -21.29 -13.12 -4.27
CA ASP A 193 -21.55 -14.49 -4.76
C ASP A 193 -20.75 -15.57 -4.03
N GLY A 194 -19.96 -15.22 -3.03
CA GLY A 194 -19.13 -16.16 -2.27
C GLY A 194 -17.74 -16.40 -2.83
N SER A 195 -17.41 -15.81 -3.98
CA SER A 195 -16.13 -16.01 -4.65
C SER A 195 -15.03 -15.04 -4.14
N PHE A 196 -13.77 -15.41 -4.41
CA PHE A 196 -12.59 -14.56 -4.25
C PHE A 196 -12.06 -14.03 -5.59
N HIS A 197 -12.28 -14.77 -6.68
CA HIS A 197 -11.71 -14.54 -8.00
C HIS A 197 -10.18 -14.50 -8.01
N PRO A 198 -9.49 -15.58 -7.63
CA PRO A 198 -8.03 -15.62 -7.45
C PRO A 198 -7.25 -15.23 -8.71
N SER A 199 -7.75 -15.57 -9.89
CA SER A 199 -7.10 -15.30 -11.18
C SER A 199 -7.44 -13.93 -11.77
N ARG A 200 -8.39 -13.16 -11.18
CA ARG A 200 -8.71 -11.81 -11.63
C ARG A 200 -7.54 -10.87 -11.40
N GLN A 201 -7.27 -10.01 -12.36
CA GLN A 201 -6.28 -8.94 -12.19
C GLN A 201 -6.78 -7.91 -11.17
N ILE A 202 -5.89 -7.45 -10.30
CA ILE A 202 -6.19 -6.40 -9.33
C ILE A 202 -5.92 -5.03 -9.94
N THR A 203 -6.81 -4.07 -9.67
CA THR A 203 -6.63 -2.69 -10.12
C THR A 203 -5.85 -1.85 -9.11
N ARG A 204 -5.35 -0.71 -9.55
CA ARG A 204 -4.67 0.24 -8.66
C ARG A 204 -5.57 0.77 -7.56
N ALA A 205 -6.87 0.94 -7.83
CA ALA A 205 -7.86 1.36 -6.82
C ALA A 205 -8.11 0.29 -5.75
N GLU A 206 -7.98 -0.99 -6.09
CA GLU A 206 -8.19 -2.09 -5.13
C GLU A 206 -6.99 -2.33 -4.20
N VAL A 207 -5.88 -1.65 -4.43
CA VAL A 207 -4.61 -1.80 -3.68
C VAL A 207 -4.43 -0.70 -2.62
N VAL A 208 -5.14 0.41 -2.73
CA VAL A 208 -4.98 1.62 -1.89
C VAL A 208 -5.87 1.57 -0.65
#